data_3db3249cc280360dc7ea874671cb0806
#
_entry.id   3db3249cc280360dc7ea874671cb0806
#
_cell.length_a   1.000
_cell.length_b   1.000
_cell.length_c   1.000
_cell.angle_alpha   90.00
_cell.angle_beta   90.00
_cell.angle_gamma   90.00
#
_symmetry.space_group_name_H-M   'P 1'
#
loop_
_entity.id
_entity.type
_entity.pdbx_description
1 polymer ?
#
loop_
_entity_poly.entity_id
_entity_poly.type
_entity_poly.pdbx_seq_one_letter_code
_entity_poly.pdbx_strand_id
1 'polypeptide(L)'
;MKILATLLIRNESELVADCFEHHLSQGVDAFIVTDHSSVDGLADILYAYRDVIVDQWYETDSGYKQDQWVTRMARRAANFSPDWILHLDADERWHGLSLLKDVPDSFAWVRTGPWRNHLPLSAVSGPVFRRETMPYFEVPGRTGKHVPRFVEFGSGHGGKIIHRPMADVQVGIGNHWMHFPHLPFYYCDGITVHHYPVRSLEQLRRKVINGVAALDAQRWSPEVAGHWRVWRDLDREGRLDSVFQSFILQDAELRERLADGTLNLAAPLTPRRIAAAGSYR
;
A
#
# COMPACT_ATOMS: atom_id res chain seq x y z
N MET A 1 10.82 -12.45 17.03
CA MET A 1 10.90 -11.26 16.17
C MET A 1 9.54 -10.58 16.24
N LYS A 2 9.51 -9.32 16.66
CA LYS A 2 8.31 -8.51 16.82
C LYS A 2 8.26 -7.45 15.71
N ILE A 3 7.16 -7.42 14.95
CA ILE A 3 6.99 -6.51 13.82
C ILE A 3 5.81 -5.57 14.10
N LEU A 4 6.05 -4.26 14.07
CA LEU A 4 4.98 -3.26 14.09
C LEU A 4 4.79 -2.63 12.70
N ALA A 5 3.53 -2.41 12.33
CA ALA A 5 3.20 -1.71 11.11
C ALA A 5 2.55 -0.35 11.41
N THR A 6 2.89 0.67 10.65
CA THR A 6 2.17 1.94 10.63
C THR A 6 1.24 1.99 9.44
N LEU A 7 0.06 2.58 9.58
CA LEU A 7 -0.94 2.66 8.52
C LEU A 7 -1.64 4.02 8.55
N LEU A 8 -1.45 4.81 7.49
CA LEU A 8 -2.17 6.06 7.27
C LEU A 8 -3.34 5.78 6.32
N ILE A 9 -4.55 6.14 6.73
CA ILE A 9 -5.78 5.78 6.02
C ILE A 9 -6.64 7.00 5.76
N ARG A 10 -7.22 7.09 4.57
CA ARG A 10 -8.30 8.03 4.24
C ARG A 10 -9.29 7.40 3.27
N ASN A 11 -10.51 7.11 3.74
CA ASN A 11 -11.60 6.57 2.91
C ASN A 11 -11.22 5.27 2.15
N GLU A 12 -10.61 4.32 2.86
CA GLU A 12 -10.20 3.02 2.34
C GLU A 12 -10.78 1.86 3.16
N SER A 13 -11.97 2.07 3.78
CA SER A 13 -12.62 1.07 4.64
C SER A 13 -12.77 -0.29 3.95
N GLU A 14 -13.00 -0.31 2.64
CA GLU A 14 -13.11 -1.54 1.84
C GLU A 14 -11.86 -2.43 1.87
N LEU A 15 -10.69 -1.86 2.20
CA LEU A 15 -9.39 -2.56 2.16
C LEU A 15 -8.87 -2.96 3.53
N VAL A 16 -9.23 -2.19 4.57
CA VAL A 16 -8.50 -2.18 5.85
C VAL A 16 -8.62 -3.51 6.59
N ALA A 17 -9.81 -4.13 6.59
CA ALA A 17 -9.97 -5.45 7.22
C ALA A 17 -9.06 -6.50 6.55
N ASP A 18 -9.09 -6.60 5.22
CA ASP A 18 -8.22 -7.52 4.48
C ASP A 18 -6.73 -7.15 4.62
N CYS A 19 -6.40 -5.86 4.77
CA CYS A 19 -5.04 -5.40 5.04
C CYS A 19 -4.55 -5.92 6.41
N PHE A 20 -5.34 -5.76 7.46
CA PHE A 20 -4.99 -6.27 8.80
C PHE A 20 -4.83 -7.80 8.79
N GLU A 21 -5.84 -8.53 8.30
CA GLU A 21 -5.82 -10.00 8.25
C GLU A 21 -4.59 -10.52 7.49
N HIS A 22 -4.31 -9.92 6.34
CA HIS A 22 -3.14 -10.30 5.55
C HIS A 22 -1.85 -10.11 6.34
N HIS A 23 -1.61 -8.92 6.90
CA HIS A 23 -0.34 -8.61 7.55
C HIS A 23 -0.16 -9.34 8.88
N LEU A 24 -1.24 -9.59 9.63
CA LEU A 24 -1.21 -10.49 10.78
C LEU A 24 -0.78 -11.90 10.36
N SER A 25 -1.30 -12.41 9.22
CA SER A 25 -0.90 -13.71 8.68
C SER A 25 0.57 -13.76 8.24
N GLN A 26 1.15 -12.61 7.88
CA GLN A 26 2.57 -12.47 7.52
C GLN A 26 3.48 -12.26 8.74
N GLY A 27 2.93 -12.20 9.94
CA GLY A 27 3.69 -12.08 11.19
C GLY A 27 3.86 -10.66 11.71
N VAL A 28 3.04 -9.70 11.25
CA VAL A 28 2.90 -8.41 11.93
C VAL A 28 2.17 -8.64 13.24
N ASP A 29 2.70 -8.10 14.34
CA ASP A 29 2.15 -8.31 15.69
C ASP A 29 1.16 -7.22 16.08
N ALA A 30 1.37 -5.98 15.61
CA ALA A 30 0.50 -4.87 15.98
C ALA A 30 0.59 -3.71 14.97
N PHE A 31 -0.38 -2.80 15.07
CA PHE A 31 -0.50 -1.64 14.18
C PHE A 31 -0.55 -0.33 14.98
N ILE A 32 -0.02 0.72 14.37
CA ILE A 32 -0.26 2.11 14.74
C ILE A 32 -0.98 2.76 13.57
N VAL A 33 -2.14 3.35 13.82
CA VAL A 33 -3.03 3.84 12.76
C VAL A 33 -3.21 5.35 12.87
N THR A 34 -3.16 6.04 11.74
CA THR A 34 -3.66 7.41 11.63
C THR A 34 -4.82 7.43 10.64
N ASP A 35 -6.00 7.80 11.12
CA ASP A 35 -7.18 8.07 10.29
C ASP A 35 -7.17 9.56 9.88
N HIS A 36 -7.06 9.82 8.59
CA HIS A 36 -7.08 11.16 8.04
C HIS A 36 -8.51 11.53 7.61
N SER A 37 -9.38 11.77 8.59
CA SER A 37 -10.77 12.24 8.39
C SER A 37 -11.58 11.35 7.44
N SER A 38 -11.55 10.05 7.63
CA SER A 38 -12.38 9.12 6.85
C SER A 38 -13.87 9.28 7.20
N VAL A 39 -14.72 9.11 6.18
CA VAL A 39 -16.18 9.23 6.30
C VAL A 39 -16.93 8.00 5.75
N ASP A 40 -16.21 6.92 5.50
CA ASP A 40 -16.66 5.71 4.82
C ASP A 40 -16.91 4.51 5.75
N GLY A 41 -17.11 4.75 7.06
CA GLY A 41 -17.31 3.68 8.05
C GLY A 41 -16.01 3.05 8.57
N LEU A 42 -14.85 3.63 8.31
CA LEU A 42 -13.55 3.14 8.78
C LEU A 42 -13.52 2.94 10.31
N ALA A 43 -14.17 3.82 11.07
CA ALA A 43 -14.16 3.78 12.55
C ALA A 43 -14.66 2.44 13.10
N ASP A 44 -15.71 1.86 12.53
CA ASP A 44 -16.25 0.57 12.95
C ASP A 44 -15.27 -0.57 12.71
N ILE A 45 -14.53 -0.52 11.59
CA ILE A 45 -13.49 -1.49 11.27
C ILE A 45 -12.34 -1.36 12.26
N LEU A 46 -11.83 -0.15 12.51
CA LEU A 46 -10.76 0.07 13.48
C LEU A 46 -11.16 -0.41 14.89
N TYR A 47 -12.41 -0.18 15.28
CA TYR A 47 -12.94 -0.70 16.55
C TYR A 47 -12.95 -2.23 16.61
N ALA A 48 -13.29 -2.91 15.50
CA ALA A 48 -13.26 -4.37 15.42
C ALA A 48 -11.83 -4.94 15.57
N TYR A 49 -10.81 -4.19 15.14
CA TYR A 49 -9.38 -4.59 15.23
C TYR A 49 -8.62 -3.93 16.39
N ARG A 50 -9.30 -3.28 17.34
CA ARG A 50 -8.68 -2.55 18.46
C ARG A 50 -7.66 -3.37 19.28
N ASP A 51 -7.81 -4.69 19.33
CA ASP A 51 -6.93 -5.57 20.12
C ASP A 51 -5.53 -5.71 19.49
N VAL A 52 -5.38 -5.40 18.20
CA VAL A 52 -4.10 -5.38 17.48
C VAL A 52 -3.63 -3.96 17.13
N ILE A 53 -4.42 -2.92 17.42
CA ILE A 53 -4.06 -1.52 17.26
C ILE A 53 -3.52 -1.00 18.60
N VAL A 54 -2.21 -0.78 18.68
CA VAL A 54 -1.55 -0.35 19.92
C VAL A 54 -1.54 1.15 20.13
N ASP A 55 -1.79 1.93 19.07
CA ASP A 55 -2.01 3.38 19.14
C ASP A 55 -2.78 3.88 17.92
N GLN A 56 -3.56 4.96 18.09
CA GLN A 56 -4.40 5.50 17.03
C GLN A 56 -4.49 7.03 17.13
N TRP A 57 -4.41 7.71 15.98
CA TRP A 57 -4.65 9.14 15.85
C TRP A 57 -5.71 9.45 14.80
N TYR A 58 -6.35 10.59 14.99
CA TYR A 58 -7.30 11.17 14.06
C TYR A 58 -6.79 12.54 13.60
N GLU A 59 -6.63 12.72 12.29
CA GLU A 59 -6.14 13.95 11.68
C GLU A 59 -7.22 14.67 10.92
N THR A 60 -7.36 15.96 11.20
CA THR A 60 -8.36 16.85 10.55
C THR A 60 -7.75 17.84 9.58
N ASP A 61 -6.42 17.88 9.48
CA ASP A 61 -5.72 18.77 8.54
C ASP A 61 -6.07 18.38 7.09
N SER A 62 -6.47 19.35 6.29
CA SER A 62 -6.83 19.12 4.88
C SER A 62 -5.63 18.87 3.97
N GLY A 63 -4.42 19.19 4.42
CA GLY A 63 -3.18 18.97 3.66
C GLY A 63 -2.72 17.52 3.68
N TYR A 64 -1.92 17.14 2.69
CA TYR A 64 -1.32 15.81 2.61
C TYR A 64 0.08 15.80 3.24
N LYS A 65 0.15 15.51 4.53
CA LYS A 65 1.38 15.51 5.34
C LYS A 65 1.82 14.08 5.66
N GLN A 66 1.78 13.19 4.66
CA GLN A 66 2.08 11.77 4.84
C GLN A 66 3.42 11.53 5.52
N ASP A 67 4.47 12.19 5.07
CA ASP A 67 5.81 12.10 5.61
C ASP A 67 5.86 12.44 7.11
N GLN A 68 5.17 13.50 7.53
CA GLN A 68 5.12 13.93 8.92
C GLN A 68 4.35 12.93 9.80
N TRP A 69 3.18 12.48 9.33
CA TRP A 69 2.33 11.57 10.10
C TRP A 69 2.93 10.17 10.19
N VAL A 70 3.48 9.65 9.08
CA VAL A 70 4.16 8.36 9.09
C VAL A 70 5.43 8.41 9.94
N THR A 71 6.21 9.50 9.85
CA THR A 71 7.38 9.72 10.72
C THR A 71 6.98 9.73 12.20
N ARG A 72 5.90 10.42 12.57
CA ARG A 72 5.38 10.41 13.94
C ARG A 72 5.01 9.01 14.40
N MET A 73 4.29 8.24 13.57
CA MET A 73 3.95 6.85 13.86
C MET A 73 5.19 5.96 14.00
N ALA A 74 6.18 6.13 13.12
CA ALA A 74 7.44 5.37 13.17
C ALA A 74 8.21 5.61 14.49
N ARG A 75 8.31 6.87 14.91
CA ARG A 75 8.94 7.22 16.20
C ARG A 75 8.15 6.68 17.40
N ARG A 76 6.83 6.73 17.32
CA ARG A 76 5.96 6.18 18.36
C ARG A 76 6.08 4.66 18.45
N ALA A 77 6.20 3.99 17.30
CA ALA A 77 6.38 2.54 17.23
C ALA A 77 7.61 2.07 17.99
N ALA A 78 8.70 2.84 18.00
CA ALA A 78 9.93 2.51 18.74
C ALA A 78 9.68 2.29 20.25
N ASN A 79 8.68 2.98 20.83
CA ASN A 79 8.35 2.84 22.27
C ASN A 79 7.75 1.48 22.64
N PHE A 80 7.32 0.69 21.65
CA PHE A 80 6.79 -0.66 21.85
C PHE A 80 7.83 -1.75 21.66
N SER A 81 9.11 -1.37 21.50
CA SER A 81 10.27 -2.26 21.37
C SER A 81 10.08 -3.36 20.29
N PRO A 82 9.70 -3.01 19.05
CA PRO A 82 9.69 -3.98 17.97
C PRO A 82 11.12 -4.27 17.49
N ASP A 83 11.31 -5.40 16.81
CA ASP A 83 12.53 -5.66 16.05
C ASP A 83 12.53 -4.88 14.73
N TRP A 84 11.33 -4.75 14.11
CA TRP A 84 11.14 -4.10 12.83
C TRP A 84 9.87 -3.25 12.78
N ILE A 85 9.95 -2.14 12.05
CA ILE A 85 8.84 -1.23 11.76
C ILE A 85 8.68 -1.13 10.25
N LEU A 86 7.46 -1.34 9.75
CA LEU A 86 7.12 -1.18 8.34
C LEU A 86 5.99 -0.18 8.16
N HIS A 87 5.92 0.42 6.98
CA HIS A 87 4.97 1.47 6.66
C HIS A 87 4.08 1.01 5.51
N LEU A 88 2.81 0.74 5.83
CA LEU A 88 1.83 0.20 4.89
C LEU A 88 0.97 1.31 4.28
N ASP A 89 0.67 1.15 3.00
CA ASP A 89 -0.51 1.76 2.39
C ASP A 89 -1.66 0.74 2.40
N ALA A 90 -2.91 1.19 2.58
CA ALA A 90 -4.05 0.29 2.74
C ALA A 90 -4.28 -0.62 1.51
N ASP A 91 -3.85 -0.19 0.34
CA ASP A 91 -3.93 -0.92 -0.92
C ASP A 91 -2.72 -1.82 -1.22
N GLU A 92 -1.88 -2.11 -0.20
CA GLU A 92 -0.72 -2.98 -0.32
C GLU A 92 -0.87 -4.27 0.49
N ARG A 93 -0.26 -5.35 -0.03
CA ARG A 93 -0.14 -6.66 0.65
C ARG A 93 1.31 -7.11 0.55
N TRP A 94 1.99 -7.14 1.68
CA TRP A 94 3.40 -7.50 1.76
C TRP A 94 3.56 -8.99 2.04
N HIS A 95 4.50 -9.63 1.37
CA HIS A 95 4.81 -11.05 1.50
C HIS A 95 6.26 -11.24 1.86
N GLY A 96 6.56 -12.35 2.52
CA GLY A 96 7.93 -12.74 2.84
C GLY A 96 8.52 -12.03 4.07
N LEU A 97 7.69 -11.43 4.94
CA LEU A 97 8.17 -10.73 6.14
C LEU A 97 8.96 -11.64 7.09
N SER A 98 8.75 -12.96 7.03
CA SER A 98 9.55 -13.93 7.80
C SER A 98 11.05 -13.90 7.46
N LEU A 99 11.44 -13.38 6.29
CA LEU A 99 12.85 -13.21 5.90
C LEU A 99 13.58 -12.14 6.71
N LEU A 100 12.85 -11.25 7.40
CA LEU A 100 13.45 -10.24 8.26
C LEU A 100 14.29 -10.85 9.41
N LYS A 101 14.01 -12.08 9.82
CA LYS A 101 14.80 -12.80 10.83
C LYS A 101 16.23 -13.12 10.37
N ASP A 102 16.45 -13.18 9.05
CA ASP A 102 17.71 -13.55 8.44
C ASP A 102 18.56 -12.31 8.06
N VAL A 103 18.02 -11.10 8.31
CA VAL A 103 18.74 -9.85 8.06
C VAL A 103 19.79 -9.62 9.14
N PRO A 104 21.09 -9.50 8.79
CA PRO A 104 22.16 -9.29 9.77
C PRO A 104 21.94 -8.01 10.61
N ASP A 105 22.34 -8.06 11.88
CA ASP A 105 22.17 -6.94 12.83
C ASP A 105 22.94 -5.67 12.44
N SER A 106 23.93 -5.80 11.55
CA SER A 106 24.68 -4.66 11.01
C SER A 106 23.83 -3.76 10.10
N PHE A 107 22.65 -4.22 9.64
CA PHE A 107 21.76 -3.43 8.79
C PHE A 107 20.65 -2.81 9.62
N ALA A 108 20.54 -1.48 9.53
CA ALA A 108 19.52 -0.73 10.25
C ALA A 108 18.17 -0.72 9.52
N TRP A 109 18.17 -1.00 8.21
CA TRP A 109 16.96 -1.01 7.41
C TRP A 109 17.06 -1.94 6.20
N VAL A 110 15.90 -2.30 5.69
CA VAL A 110 15.70 -3.20 4.55
C VAL A 110 14.97 -2.44 3.47
N ARG A 111 15.39 -2.66 2.23
CA ARG A 111 14.65 -2.27 1.04
C ARG A 111 14.04 -3.52 0.41
N THR A 112 12.73 -3.49 0.18
CA THR A 112 12.01 -4.60 -0.44
C THR A 112 12.28 -4.68 -1.95
N GLY A 113 11.88 -5.77 -2.57
CA GLY A 113 11.78 -5.86 -4.02
C GLY A 113 10.76 -4.86 -4.59
N PRO A 114 10.72 -4.70 -5.93
CA PRO A 114 9.84 -3.75 -6.59
C PRO A 114 8.36 -4.12 -6.42
N TRP A 115 7.48 -3.11 -6.58
CA TRP A 115 6.05 -3.30 -6.54
C TRP A 115 5.54 -4.24 -7.64
N ARG A 116 4.51 -4.99 -7.30
CA ARG A 116 3.72 -5.82 -8.21
C ARG A 116 2.34 -5.20 -8.33
N ASN A 117 2.15 -4.34 -9.32
CA ASN A 117 0.88 -3.65 -9.54
C ASN A 117 -0.15 -4.61 -10.14
N HIS A 118 -1.24 -4.82 -9.42
CA HIS A 118 -2.33 -5.68 -9.85
C HIS A 118 -3.30 -4.95 -10.78
N LEU A 119 -3.81 -5.69 -11.75
CA LEU A 119 -4.79 -5.21 -12.73
C LEU A 119 -6.14 -5.91 -12.53
N PRO A 120 -7.26 -5.18 -12.61
CA PRO A 120 -8.59 -5.79 -12.54
C PRO A 120 -8.91 -6.59 -13.80
N LEU A 121 -9.59 -7.75 -13.61
CA LEU A 121 -10.16 -8.54 -14.72
C LEU A 121 -11.50 -7.98 -15.20
N SER A 122 -12.22 -7.28 -14.32
CA SER A 122 -13.51 -6.65 -14.61
C SER A 122 -13.74 -5.49 -13.66
N ALA A 123 -14.74 -4.65 -13.95
CA ALA A 123 -15.17 -3.65 -12.99
C ALA A 123 -15.63 -4.35 -11.70
N VAL A 124 -14.89 -4.16 -10.61
CA VAL A 124 -15.29 -4.66 -9.29
C VAL A 124 -16.42 -3.77 -8.80
N SER A 125 -17.59 -4.36 -8.58
CA SER A 125 -18.72 -3.67 -7.97
C SER A 125 -18.95 -4.26 -6.57
N GLY A 126 -19.03 -3.41 -5.55
CA GLY A 126 -19.36 -3.82 -4.20
C GLY A 126 -18.50 -3.13 -3.14
N PRO A 127 -18.97 -3.13 -1.88
CA PRO A 127 -18.34 -2.39 -0.79
C PRO A 127 -17.10 -3.09 -0.21
N VAL A 128 -16.78 -4.30 -0.64
CA VAL A 128 -15.68 -5.10 -0.10
C VAL A 128 -14.71 -5.47 -1.21
N PHE A 129 -13.46 -5.12 -1.01
CA PHE A 129 -12.35 -5.51 -1.89
C PHE A 129 -12.16 -7.04 -1.86
N ARG A 130 -11.94 -7.63 -3.04
CA ARG A 130 -11.62 -9.04 -3.20
C ARG A 130 -10.40 -9.20 -4.09
N ARG A 131 -9.31 -9.71 -3.53
CA ARG A 131 -8.05 -9.96 -4.25
C ARG A 131 -8.22 -10.91 -5.44
N GLU A 132 -9.16 -11.82 -5.35
CA GLU A 132 -9.48 -12.81 -6.39
C GLU A 132 -9.96 -12.15 -7.69
N THR A 133 -10.46 -10.91 -7.63
CA THR A 133 -10.85 -10.14 -8.83
C THR A 133 -9.67 -9.45 -9.51
N MET A 134 -8.50 -9.46 -8.88
CA MET A 134 -7.26 -8.86 -9.38
C MET A 134 -6.07 -9.82 -9.20
N PRO A 135 -6.14 -11.03 -9.77
CA PRO A 135 -5.13 -12.07 -9.49
C PRO A 135 -3.81 -11.84 -10.25
N TYR A 136 -3.80 -11.01 -11.28
CA TYR A 136 -2.64 -10.80 -12.14
C TYR A 136 -1.95 -9.48 -11.84
N PHE A 137 -0.63 -9.49 -11.87
CA PHE A 137 0.19 -8.29 -11.69
C PHE A 137 1.19 -8.10 -12.85
N GLU A 138 1.55 -6.86 -13.11
CA GLU A 138 2.60 -6.49 -14.04
C GLU A 138 3.97 -6.88 -13.47
N VAL A 139 4.76 -7.61 -14.27
CA VAL A 139 6.10 -8.03 -13.85
C VAL A 139 7.06 -6.85 -13.95
N PRO A 140 7.63 -6.39 -12.82
CA PRO A 140 8.50 -5.22 -12.82
C PRO A 140 9.69 -5.36 -13.77
N GLY A 141 9.97 -4.32 -14.54
CA GLY A 141 11.10 -4.28 -15.47
C GLY A 141 10.94 -5.13 -16.74
N ARG A 142 9.82 -5.83 -16.91
CA ARG A 142 9.53 -6.56 -18.15
C ARG A 142 8.80 -5.66 -19.13
N THR A 143 9.27 -5.70 -20.37
CA THR A 143 8.65 -5.02 -21.52
C THR A 143 8.22 -6.06 -22.54
N GLY A 144 7.07 -5.84 -23.17
CA GLY A 144 6.51 -6.70 -24.21
C GLY A 144 5.77 -5.87 -25.25
N LYS A 145 4.84 -6.50 -25.96
CA LYS A 145 3.97 -5.84 -26.95
C LYS A 145 3.10 -4.74 -26.32
N HIS A 146 2.65 -4.97 -25.08
CA HIS A 146 1.79 -4.04 -24.36
C HIS A 146 2.61 -3.18 -23.41
N VAL A 147 2.32 -1.87 -23.42
CA VAL A 147 2.94 -0.92 -22.49
C VAL A 147 2.38 -1.17 -21.08
N PRO A 148 3.26 -1.27 -20.06
CA PRO A 148 2.80 -1.34 -18.67
C PRO A 148 1.91 -0.15 -18.31
N ARG A 149 0.81 -0.40 -17.61
CA ARG A 149 -0.17 0.64 -17.24
C ARG A 149 0.31 1.53 -16.09
N PHE A 150 1.27 1.02 -15.31
CA PHE A 150 1.80 1.70 -14.13
C PHE A 150 3.24 2.17 -14.31
N VAL A 151 3.68 2.46 -15.54
CA VAL A 151 5.04 2.96 -15.83
C VAL A 151 5.35 4.23 -15.01
N GLU A 152 4.36 5.10 -14.83
CA GLU A 152 4.48 6.34 -14.09
C GLU A 152 4.46 6.16 -12.56
N PHE A 153 3.97 5.02 -12.06
CA PHE A 153 3.93 4.70 -10.63
C PHE A 153 5.23 4.05 -10.12
N GLY A 154 6.33 4.21 -10.85
CA GLY A 154 7.64 3.87 -10.33
C GLY A 154 8.17 2.50 -10.70
N SER A 155 8.04 2.10 -11.94
CA SER A 155 8.74 0.93 -12.50
C SER A 155 10.28 0.95 -12.33
N GLY A 156 10.83 2.04 -11.84
CA GLY A 156 12.26 2.19 -11.53
C GLY A 156 12.59 2.49 -10.07
N HIS A 157 11.62 2.68 -9.20
CA HIS A 157 11.88 3.02 -7.80
C HIS A 157 11.76 1.75 -6.97
N GLY A 158 12.89 1.20 -6.60
CA GLY A 158 12.96 -0.03 -5.85
C GLY A 158 12.26 0.05 -4.51
N GLY A 159 11.16 -0.67 -4.36
CA GLY A 159 10.59 -1.13 -3.14
C GLY A 159 10.16 -0.11 -2.08
N LYS A 160 9.71 -0.65 -0.99
CA LYS A 160 9.37 0.05 0.25
C LYS A 160 10.46 -0.16 1.29
N ILE A 161 10.40 0.59 2.38
CA ILE A 161 11.36 0.51 3.47
C ILE A 161 10.77 -0.20 4.69
N ILE A 162 11.63 -0.94 5.37
CA ILE A 162 11.42 -1.52 6.69
C ILE A 162 12.65 -1.13 7.52
N HIS A 163 12.49 -0.73 8.75
CA HIS A 163 13.63 -0.32 9.56
C HIS A 163 13.57 -0.82 11.01
N ARG A 164 14.71 -0.90 11.67
CA ARG A 164 14.80 -1.09 13.11
C ARG A 164 14.32 0.15 13.84
N PRO A 165 13.88 0.06 15.11
CA PRO A 165 13.47 1.24 15.88
C PRO A 165 14.58 2.31 15.93
N MET A 166 14.23 3.54 15.55
CA MET A 166 15.12 4.71 15.56
C MET A 166 14.35 5.94 16.03
N ALA A 167 14.90 6.67 17.01
CA ALA A 167 14.21 7.81 17.62
C ALA A 167 14.12 9.02 16.68
N ASP A 168 15.07 9.18 15.78
CA ASP A 168 15.22 10.32 14.87
C ASP A 168 14.86 9.98 13.42
N VAL A 169 14.21 8.83 13.18
CA VAL A 169 13.75 8.44 11.84
C VAL A 169 12.91 9.54 11.19
N GLN A 170 13.12 9.72 9.89
CA GLN A 170 12.26 10.53 9.01
C GLN A 170 11.90 9.70 7.79
N VAL A 171 10.62 9.36 7.67
CA VAL A 171 10.08 8.58 6.54
C VAL A 171 9.62 9.53 5.46
N GLY A 172 10.02 9.29 4.24
CA GLY A 172 9.64 10.10 3.09
C GLY A 172 8.28 9.74 2.52
N ILE A 173 7.77 10.61 1.66
CA ILE A 173 6.49 10.43 0.98
C ILE A 173 6.48 9.10 0.21
N GLY A 174 5.35 8.40 0.27
CA GLY A 174 5.16 7.10 -0.37
C GLY A 174 5.86 5.95 0.33
N ASN A 175 6.52 6.18 1.47
CA ASN A 175 7.23 5.13 2.22
C ASN A 175 8.36 4.43 1.43
N HIS A 176 8.97 5.15 0.44
CA HIS A 176 10.01 4.59 -0.44
C HIS A 176 11.42 4.87 0.03
N TRP A 177 11.60 5.82 0.92
CA TRP A 177 12.89 6.23 1.42
C TRP A 177 12.77 6.77 2.84
N MET A 178 13.90 6.83 3.51
CA MET A 178 14.04 7.44 4.83
C MET A 178 15.29 8.32 4.84
N HIS A 179 15.29 9.32 5.68
CA HIS A 179 16.43 10.26 5.78
C HIS A 179 17.48 9.70 6.73
N PHE A 180 18.31 8.78 6.23
CA PHE A 180 19.53 8.26 6.87
C PHE A 180 20.57 7.86 5.81
N PRO A 181 21.21 8.83 5.14
CA PRO A 181 22.06 8.55 3.98
C PRO A 181 23.30 7.73 4.31
N HIS A 182 23.65 7.56 5.59
CA HIS A 182 24.89 6.89 6.02
C HIS A 182 24.71 5.48 6.61
N LEU A 183 23.46 5.01 6.76
CA LEU A 183 23.23 3.68 7.28
C LEU A 183 23.13 2.68 6.14
N PRO A 184 23.86 1.56 6.18
CA PRO A 184 23.76 0.52 5.18
C PRO A 184 22.36 -0.12 5.19
N PHE A 185 21.81 -0.41 4.02
CA PHE A 185 20.57 -1.15 3.89
C PHE A 185 20.82 -2.55 3.34
N TYR A 186 19.94 -3.46 3.72
CA TYR A 186 19.86 -4.79 3.17
C TYR A 186 18.78 -4.82 2.07
N TYR A 187 19.14 -5.23 0.86
CA TYR A 187 18.16 -5.43 -0.21
C TYR A 187 17.60 -6.84 -0.11
N CYS A 188 16.29 -6.96 0.05
CA CYS A 188 15.59 -8.23 0.16
C CYS A 188 14.51 -8.34 -0.92
N ASP A 189 14.85 -8.92 -2.05
CA ASP A 189 13.93 -9.15 -3.18
C ASP A 189 12.84 -10.18 -2.86
N GLY A 190 13.08 -11.05 -1.89
CA GLY A 190 12.10 -12.02 -1.38
C GLY A 190 10.95 -11.38 -0.58
N ILE A 191 11.14 -10.16 -0.06
CA ILE A 191 10.04 -9.37 0.50
C ILE A 191 9.40 -8.59 -0.67
N THR A 192 8.17 -8.94 -1.01
CA THR A 192 7.45 -8.38 -2.15
C THR A 192 6.20 -7.62 -1.73
N VAL A 193 5.89 -6.56 -2.46
CA VAL A 193 4.73 -5.70 -2.20
C VAL A 193 3.75 -5.81 -3.36
N HIS A 194 2.60 -6.42 -3.11
CA HIS A 194 1.49 -6.49 -4.05
C HIS A 194 0.58 -5.28 -3.83
N HIS A 195 0.42 -4.47 -4.86
CA HIS A 195 -0.27 -3.19 -4.83
C HIS A 195 -1.52 -3.22 -5.70
N TYR A 196 -2.64 -2.75 -5.17
CA TYR A 196 -3.97 -2.78 -5.78
C TYR A 196 -4.51 -1.36 -6.00
N PRO A 197 -3.88 -0.56 -6.88
CA PRO A 197 -4.06 0.90 -6.94
C PRO A 197 -5.37 1.34 -7.61
N VAL A 198 -5.91 0.54 -8.54
CA VAL A 198 -7.13 0.84 -9.30
C VAL A 198 -8.07 -0.35 -9.22
N ARG A 199 -9.19 -0.22 -8.49
CA ARG A 199 -10.10 -1.33 -8.18
C ARG A 199 -11.50 -1.17 -8.79
N SER A 200 -12.02 0.06 -8.78
CA SER A 200 -13.28 0.42 -9.37
C SER A 200 -13.27 1.87 -9.90
N LEU A 201 -14.18 2.22 -10.77
CA LEU A 201 -14.30 3.60 -11.26
C LEU A 201 -14.58 4.59 -10.12
N GLU A 202 -15.43 4.20 -9.17
CA GLU A 202 -15.75 5.04 -8.03
C GLU A 202 -14.53 5.25 -7.13
N GLN A 203 -13.77 4.20 -6.84
CA GLN A 203 -12.54 4.30 -6.05
C GLN A 203 -11.50 5.16 -6.81
N LEU A 204 -11.32 4.97 -8.10
CA LEU A 204 -10.42 5.79 -8.92
C LEU A 204 -10.83 7.27 -8.86
N ARG A 205 -12.11 7.57 -8.99
CA ARG A 205 -12.64 8.94 -8.89
C ARG A 205 -12.34 9.56 -7.53
N ARG A 206 -12.64 8.85 -6.42
CA ARG A 206 -12.33 9.32 -5.07
C ARG A 206 -10.83 9.58 -4.88
N LYS A 207 -9.98 8.65 -5.32
CA LYS A 207 -8.51 8.76 -5.23
C LYS A 207 -8.00 10.00 -5.98
N VAL A 208 -8.49 10.22 -7.19
CA VAL A 208 -8.11 11.36 -8.03
C VAL A 208 -8.56 12.69 -7.40
N ILE A 209 -9.82 12.80 -7.01
CA ILE A 209 -10.37 14.03 -6.42
C ILE A 209 -9.65 14.37 -5.11
N ASN A 210 -9.55 13.41 -4.20
CA ASN A 210 -8.91 13.63 -2.90
C ASN A 210 -7.41 13.88 -3.03
N GLY A 211 -6.74 13.15 -3.91
CA GLY A 211 -5.31 13.31 -4.15
C GLY A 211 -4.97 14.67 -4.72
N VAL A 212 -5.68 15.12 -5.75
CA VAL A 212 -5.45 16.45 -6.33
C VAL A 212 -5.77 17.56 -5.33
N ALA A 213 -6.88 17.47 -4.60
CA ALA A 213 -7.23 18.45 -3.58
C ALA A 213 -6.13 18.58 -2.49
N ALA A 214 -5.57 17.45 -2.07
CA ALA A 214 -4.48 17.44 -1.08
C ALA A 214 -3.17 18.03 -1.63
N LEU A 215 -2.82 17.76 -2.90
CA LEU A 215 -1.65 18.34 -3.56
C LEU A 215 -1.80 19.85 -3.75
N ASP A 216 -2.98 20.30 -4.15
CA ASP A 216 -3.28 21.71 -4.36
C ASP A 216 -3.26 22.50 -3.03
N ALA A 217 -3.79 21.91 -1.94
CA ALA A 217 -3.74 22.52 -0.60
C ALA A 217 -2.30 22.79 -0.12
N GLN A 218 -1.34 21.95 -0.51
CA GLN A 218 0.07 22.12 -0.18
C GLN A 218 0.89 22.85 -1.25
N ARG A 219 0.26 23.32 -2.31
CA ARG A 219 0.91 24.02 -3.43
C ARG A 219 2.04 23.21 -4.07
N TRP A 220 1.88 21.88 -4.16
CA TRP A 220 2.84 21.02 -4.86
C TRP A 220 2.94 21.41 -6.33
N SER A 221 4.16 21.27 -6.89
CA SER A 221 4.38 21.49 -8.33
C SER A 221 3.37 20.70 -9.18
N PRO A 222 2.82 21.28 -10.26
CA PRO A 222 1.92 20.57 -11.18
C PRO A 222 2.46 19.26 -11.73
N GLU A 223 3.78 19.10 -11.76
CA GLU A 223 4.46 17.89 -12.24
C GLU A 223 4.33 16.71 -11.26
N VAL A 224 4.18 17.03 -9.95
CA VAL A 224 4.00 15.98 -8.93
C VAL A 224 2.63 15.36 -9.10
N ALA A 225 2.61 14.04 -9.35
CA ALA A 225 1.40 13.28 -9.63
C ALA A 225 0.54 13.90 -10.77
N GLY A 226 1.18 14.40 -11.82
CA GLY A 226 0.53 15.10 -12.92
C GLY A 226 -0.58 14.30 -13.57
N HIS A 227 -0.47 12.97 -13.64
CA HIS A 227 -1.51 12.08 -14.12
C HIS A 227 -2.83 12.21 -13.33
N TRP A 228 -2.80 12.49 -12.01
CA TRP A 228 -4.03 12.71 -11.23
C TRP A 228 -4.76 13.98 -11.67
N ARG A 229 -4.02 15.04 -12.02
CA ARG A 229 -4.64 16.27 -12.54
C ARG A 229 -5.29 16.02 -13.90
N VAL A 230 -4.63 15.30 -14.78
CA VAL A 230 -5.18 14.88 -16.08
C VAL A 230 -6.46 14.04 -15.88
N TRP A 231 -6.42 13.07 -14.97
CA TRP A 231 -7.59 12.21 -14.68
C TRP A 231 -8.73 13.00 -14.03
N ARG A 232 -8.45 13.98 -13.16
CA ARG A 232 -9.47 14.89 -12.64
C ARG A 232 -10.15 15.69 -13.74
N ASP A 233 -9.39 16.18 -14.69
CA ASP A 233 -9.94 16.95 -15.80
C ASP A 233 -10.78 16.06 -16.72
N LEU A 234 -10.34 14.82 -16.97
CA LEU A 234 -11.16 13.80 -17.65
C LEU A 234 -12.43 13.44 -16.86
N ASP A 235 -12.38 13.41 -15.53
CA ASP A 235 -13.61 13.18 -14.72
C ASP A 235 -14.61 14.32 -14.88
N ARG A 236 -14.17 15.58 -14.90
CA ARG A 236 -14.99 16.75 -15.15
C ARG A 236 -15.64 16.74 -16.54
N GLU A 237 -14.98 16.12 -17.51
CA GLU A 237 -15.49 15.92 -18.87
C GLU A 237 -16.38 14.67 -18.99
N GLY A 238 -16.60 13.91 -17.91
CA GLY A 238 -17.34 12.65 -17.94
C GLY A 238 -16.60 11.50 -18.64
N ARG A 239 -15.28 11.57 -18.76
CA ARG A 239 -14.42 10.65 -19.52
C ARG A 239 -13.51 9.76 -18.64
N LEU A 240 -13.61 9.85 -17.32
CA LEU A 240 -12.77 9.02 -16.42
C LEU A 240 -13.04 7.52 -16.59
N ASP A 241 -14.25 7.15 -17.04
CA ASP A 241 -14.55 5.75 -17.34
C ASP A 241 -13.59 5.17 -18.39
N SER A 242 -13.26 5.92 -19.45
CA SER A 242 -12.31 5.46 -20.47
C SER A 242 -10.90 5.18 -19.89
N VAL A 243 -10.48 5.95 -18.89
CA VAL A 243 -9.24 5.70 -18.15
C VAL A 243 -9.36 4.42 -17.36
N PHE A 244 -10.45 4.26 -16.61
CA PHE A 244 -10.67 3.03 -15.81
C PHE A 244 -10.73 1.79 -16.71
N GLN A 245 -11.45 1.84 -17.84
CA GLN A 245 -11.52 0.74 -18.80
C GLN A 245 -10.13 0.34 -19.35
N SER A 246 -9.21 1.30 -19.46
CA SER A 246 -7.84 1.00 -19.90
C SER A 246 -7.04 0.16 -18.89
N PHE A 247 -7.43 0.10 -17.60
CA PHE A 247 -6.83 -0.77 -16.61
C PHE A 247 -7.38 -2.19 -16.63
N ILE A 248 -8.59 -2.40 -17.16
CA ILE A 248 -9.22 -3.73 -17.19
C ILE A 248 -8.52 -4.60 -18.22
N LEU A 249 -8.05 -5.78 -17.76
CA LEU A 249 -7.46 -6.77 -18.65
C LEU A 249 -8.53 -7.44 -19.50
N GLN A 250 -8.36 -7.38 -20.81
CA GLN A 250 -9.18 -8.11 -21.76
C GLN A 250 -8.61 -9.52 -21.99
N ASP A 251 -9.46 -10.50 -22.27
CA ASP A 251 -9.04 -11.91 -22.41
C ASP A 251 -7.93 -12.14 -23.44
N ALA A 252 -7.93 -11.42 -24.54
CA ALA A 252 -6.90 -11.55 -25.57
C ALA A 252 -5.56 -11.00 -25.06
N GLU A 253 -5.57 -9.82 -24.46
CA GLU A 253 -4.41 -9.17 -23.89
C GLU A 253 -3.83 -10.01 -22.72
N LEU A 254 -4.71 -10.53 -21.84
CA LEU A 254 -4.31 -11.39 -20.73
C LEU A 254 -3.48 -12.59 -21.22
N ARG A 255 -3.98 -13.29 -22.27
CA ARG A 255 -3.26 -14.44 -22.85
C ARG A 255 -1.92 -14.03 -23.45
N GLU A 256 -1.87 -12.93 -24.19
CA GLU A 256 -0.62 -12.45 -24.81
C GLU A 256 0.41 -12.08 -23.73
N ARG A 257 0.00 -11.35 -22.71
CA ARG A 257 0.91 -10.86 -21.65
C ARG A 257 1.36 -11.97 -20.67
N LEU A 258 0.57 -13.02 -20.49
CA LEU A 258 1.03 -14.22 -19.78
C LEU A 258 2.06 -14.99 -20.62
N ALA A 259 1.85 -15.08 -21.93
CA ALA A 259 2.75 -15.80 -22.82
C ALA A 259 4.12 -15.11 -22.98
N ASP A 260 4.15 -13.77 -23.02
CA ASP A 260 5.40 -13.00 -23.11
C ASP A 260 6.04 -12.70 -21.73
N GLY A 261 5.41 -13.10 -20.65
CA GLY A 261 5.91 -12.95 -19.28
C GLY A 261 5.85 -11.52 -18.72
N THR A 262 5.08 -10.61 -19.33
CA THR A 262 4.85 -9.25 -18.81
C THR A 262 3.75 -9.20 -17.74
N LEU A 263 2.95 -10.26 -17.63
CA LEU A 263 2.04 -10.52 -16.51
C LEU A 263 2.40 -11.82 -15.80
N ASN A 264 2.09 -11.87 -14.51
CA ASN A 264 2.16 -13.10 -13.74
C ASN A 264 0.95 -13.22 -12.83
N LEU A 265 0.62 -14.48 -12.48
CA LEU A 265 -0.43 -14.81 -11.52
C LEU A 265 0.13 -14.73 -10.10
N ALA A 266 -0.53 -14.01 -9.22
CA ALA A 266 -0.20 -14.06 -7.80
C ALA A 266 -0.52 -15.44 -7.23
N ALA A 267 0.39 -15.99 -6.43
CA ALA A 267 0.12 -17.24 -5.73
C ALA A 267 -1.12 -17.09 -4.84
N PRO A 268 -1.99 -18.11 -4.76
CA PRO A 268 -3.12 -18.10 -3.84
C PRO A 268 -2.63 -17.87 -2.42
N LEU A 269 -3.17 -16.87 -1.74
CA LEU A 269 -2.90 -16.66 -0.33
C LEU A 269 -3.68 -17.71 0.45
N THR A 270 -2.98 -18.55 1.19
CA THR A 270 -3.63 -19.50 2.11
C THR A 270 -4.18 -18.70 3.28
N PRO A 271 -5.51 -18.58 3.47
CA PRO A 271 -6.04 -17.92 4.65
C PRO A 271 -5.69 -18.77 5.87
N ARG A 272 -4.84 -18.29 6.77
CA ARG A 272 -4.87 -18.81 8.14
C ARG A 272 -6.21 -18.39 8.72
N ARG A 273 -7.08 -19.35 9.01
CA ARG A 273 -8.22 -19.10 9.89
C ARG A 273 -7.65 -18.65 11.23
N ILE A 274 -7.78 -17.37 11.53
CA ILE A 274 -7.63 -16.89 12.89
C ILE A 274 -8.79 -17.54 13.65
N ALA A 275 -8.46 -18.45 14.55
CA ALA A 275 -9.45 -19.00 15.48
C ALA A 275 -10.08 -17.79 16.18
N ALA A 276 -11.41 -17.70 16.16
CA ALA A 276 -12.14 -16.67 16.86
C ALA A 276 -11.54 -16.51 18.26
N ALA A 277 -11.14 -15.27 18.59
CA ALA A 277 -10.50 -14.96 19.85
C ALA A 277 -11.32 -15.56 21.00
N GLY A 278 -10.77 -16.61 21.60
CA GLY A 278 -11.33 -17.21 22.80
C GLY A 278 -11.32 -16.12 23.87
N SER A 279 -12.49 -15.90 24.46
CA SER A 279 -12.70 -15.04 25.62
C SER A 279 -11.61 -15.28 26.66
N TYR A 280 -10.67 -14.37 26.77
CA TYR A 280 -9.85 -14.26 27.97
C TYR A 280 -10.72 -13.57 29.04
N ARG A 281 -11.11 -14.36 30.04
CA ARG A 281 -11.64 -13.88 31.31
C ARG A 281 -10.52 -13.31 32.17
#